data_5496240527b0962c7e5baa59339b8d13
#
_entry.id   5496240527b0962c7e5baa59339b8d13
#
_cell.length_a   1.000
_cell.length_b   1.000
_cell.length_c   1.000
_cell.angle_alpha   90.00
_cell.angle_beta   90.00
_cell.angle_gamma   90.00
#
_symmetry.space_group_name_H-M   'P 1'
#
loop_
_entity.id
_entity.type
_entity.pdbx_description
1 polymer ?
#
loop_
_entity_poly.entity_id
_entity_poly.type
_entity_poly.pdbx_seq_one_letter_code
_entity_poly.pdbx_strand_id
1 'polypeptide(L)'
;KIILYDANSEKIDSLIVTSSEYGSYSGKFILPTGRMNGSFRLEESVTGGSTNFSVEEYKRPKFYVEYQPVKESYRVNDNIKITGNAKAYAGNNIDGALVKYRVVREPRLLYPWLCWKWGWPQMQEQEIAHGEAKTKEDGTFEIVFTAIPDKQVRKELEPVFDYKIITDVTDLNGETRSGETTVSVAYKSLQ
;
A
#
# COMPACT_ATOMS: atom_id res chain seq x y z
N LYS A 1 39.02 14.24 -5.04
CA LYS A 1 38.74 13.19 -4.07
C LYS A 1 37.25 13.14 -3.83
N ILE A 2 36.62 11.95 -3.95
CA ILE A 2 35.21 11.73 -3.67
C ILE A 2 35.09 11.07 -2.30
N ILE A 3 34.17 11.55 -1.47
CA ILE A 3 33.92 11.05 -0.13
C ILE A 3 32.50 10.54 -0.07
N LEU A 4 32.31 9.35 0.50
CA LEU A 4 31.01 8.75 0.75
C LEU A 4 30.62 8.93 2.21
N TYR A 5 29.42 9.48 2.45
CA TYR A 5 28.81 9.65 3.76
C TYR A 5 27.53 8.80 3.87
N ASP A 6 27.26 8.26 5.04
CA ASP A 6 26.03 7.56 5.35
C ASP A 6 24.86 8.50 5.72
N ALA A 7 23.72 7.89 6.07
CA ALA A 7 22.52 8.63 6.47
C ALA A 7 22.69 9.51 7.72
N ASN A 8 23.68 9.18 8.57
CA ASN A 8 24.04 9.98 9.76
C ASN A 8 25.10 11.03 9.48
N SER A 9 25.49 11.22 8.21
CA SER A 9 26.62 12.09 7.79
C SER A 9 27.99 11.63 8.32
N GLU A 10 28.12 10.35 8.66
CA GLU A 10 29.43 9.76 8.99
C GLU A 10 30.13 9.37 7.69
N LYS A 11 31.41 9.69 7.65
CA LYS A 11 32.27 9.30 6.53
C LYS A 11 32.48 7.78 6.54
N ILE A 12 32.09 7.14 5.42
CA ILE A 12 32.25 5.70 5.22
C ILE A 12 33.60 5.40 4.54
N ASP A 13 33.81 6.06 3.40
CA ASP A 13 34.93 5.76 2.52
C ASP A 13 35.35 6.98 1.69
N SER A 14 36.47 6.91 1.00
CA SER A 14 36.90 7.95 0.07
C SER A 14 37.72 7.38 -1.07
N LEU A 15 37.46 7.85 -2.29
CA LEU A 15 38.12 7.45 -3.51
C LEU A 15 38.88 8.63 -4.12
N ILE A 16 40.15 8.41 -4.50
CA ILE A 16 40.88 9.37 -5.32
C ILE A 16 40.69 9.00 -6.78
N VAL A 17 40.16 9.90 -7.54
CA VAL A 17 39.91 9.73 -8.99
C VAL A 17 40.65 10.79 -9.76
N THR A 18 41.07 10.47 -10.98
CA THR A 18 41.66 11.42 -11.93
C THR A 18 40.63 11.68 -13.02
N SER A 19 40.43 12.94 -13.36
CA SER A 19 39.54 13.30 -14.45
C SER A 19 40.16 12.96 -15.80
N SER A 20 39.30 12.57 -16.75
CA SER A 20 39.66 12.45 -18.15
C SER A 20 39.91 13.82 -18.79
N GLU A 21 40.38 13.85 -20.01
CA GLU A 21 40.52 15.09 -20.83
C GLU A 21 39.20 15.84 -21.04
N TYR A 22 38.06 15.15 -20.89
CA TYR A 22 36.69 15.74 -20.98
C TYR A 22 36.15 16.16 -19.61
N GLY A 23 36.96 16.13 -18.53
CA GLY A 23 36.55 16.49 -17.18
C GLY A 23 35.66 15.45 -16.46
N SER A 24 35.43 14.25 -17.07
CA SER A 24 34.66 13.19 -16.46
C SER A 24 35.55 12.24 -15.65
N TYR A 25 34.97 11.63 -14.61
CA TYR A 25 35.60 10.58 -13.82
C TYR A 25 34.58 9.51 -13.44
N SER A 26 35.05 8.31 -13.16
CA SER A 26 34.23 7.20 -12.68
C SER A 26 34.91 6.48 -11.52
N GLY A 27 34.12 5.80 -10.70
CA GLY A 27 34.61 5.05 -9.58
C GLY A 27 33.56 4.12 -9.01
N LYS A 28 33.93 3.31 -8.03
CA LYS A 28 33.05 2.35 -7.39
C LYS A 28 33.29 2.39 -5.87
N PHE A 29 32.21 2.46 -5.11
CA PHE A 29 32.20 2.26 -3.68
C PHE A 29 31.52 0.94 -3.35
N ILE A 30 32.00 0.28 -2.30
CA ILE A 30 31.32 -0.89 -1.72
C ILE A 30 30.59 -0.39 -0.47
N LEU A 31 29.28 -0.55 -0.46
CA LEU A 31 28.47 -0.15 0.67
C LEU A 31 28.66 -1.16 1.81
N PRO A 32 28.95 -0.71 3.04
CA PRO A 32 29.08 -1.60 4.19
C PRO A 32 27.71 -2.17 4.57
N THR A 33 27.66 -3.44 4.95
CA THR A 33 26.48 -4.10 5.51
C THR A 33 26.24 -3.68 6.96
N GLY A 34 24.97 -3.66 7.39
CA GLY A 34 24.60 -3.40 8.79
C GLY A 34 24.60 -1.91 9.18
N ARG A 35 24.66 -0.99 8.23
CA ARG A 35 24.46 0.43 8.48
C ARG A 35 22.97 0.80 8.34
N MET A 36 22.62 1.96 8.92
CA MET A 36 21.26 2.49 8.82
C MET A 36 20.91 2.79 7.36
N ASN A 37 19.73 2.33 6.94
CA ASN A 37 19.15 2.69 5.65
C ASN A 37 18.81 4.19 5.60
N GLY A 38 18.87 4.78 4.42
CA GLY A 38 18.52 6.19 4.26
C GLY A 38 19.25 6.88 3.12
N SER A 39 19.31 8.21 3.18
CA SER A 39 19.97 9.03 2.17
C SER A 39 21.48 9.08 2.42
N PHE A 40 22.23 8.48 1.52
CA PHE A 40 23.69 8.55 1.48
C PHE A 40 24.12 9.70 0.57
N ARG A 41 25.28 10.28 0.84
CA ARG A 41 25.81 11.43 0.09
C ARG A 41 27.21 11.13 -0.44
N LEU A 42 27.42 11.47 -1.72
CA LEU A 42 28.73 11.60 -2.33
C LEU A 42 29.11 13.07 -2.37
N GLU A 43 30.31 13.40 -1.95
CA GLU A 43 30.81 14.76 -1.94
C GLU A 43 32.19 14.82 -2.60
N GLU A 44 32.36 15.75 -3.52
CA GLU A 44 33.63 16.06 -4.18
C GLU A 44 34.36 17.15 -3.38
N SER A 45 35.59 16.86 -2.93
CA SER A 45 36.29 17.71 -1.98
C SER A 45 37.01 18.91 -2.58
N VAL A 46 37.07 19.06 -3.89
CA VAL A 46 37.76 20.20 -4.56
C VAL A 46 36.75 21.30 -4.92
N THR A 47 35.66 20.93 -5.57
CA THR A 47 34.64 21.89 -6.05
C THR A 47 33.46 22.00 -5.08
N GLY A 48 33.34 21.09 -4.11
CA GLY A 48 32.21 21.01 -3.18
C GLY A 48 30.92 20.45 -3.80
N GLY A 49 31.01 19.89 -5.00
CA GLY A 49 29.85 19.22 -5.64
C GLY A 49 29.38 18.04 -4.82
N SER A 50 28.07 17.87 -4.65
CA SER A 50 27.50 16.75 -3.91
C SER A 50 26.25 16.20 -4.61
N THR A 51 26.02 14.88 -4.38
CA THR A 51 24.81 14.20 -4.81
C THR A 51 24.35 13.21 -3.76
N ASN A 52 23.05 13.02 -3.64
CA ASN A 52 22.46 12.07 -2.71
C ASN A 52 21.85 10.89 -3.47
N PHE A 53 21.86 9.72 -2.81
CA PHE A 53 21.17 8.53 -3.28
C PHE A 53 20.60 7.73 -2.10
N SER A 54 19.50 7.01 -2.31
CA SER A 54 18.88 6.20 -1.27
C SER A 54 19.55 4.83 -1.19
N VAL A 55 19.83 4.39 0.03
CA VAL A 55 20.29 3.02 0.32
C VAL A 55 19.25 2.33 1.16
N GLU A 56 18.71 1.24 0.64
CA GLU A 56 17.67 0.45 1.28
C GLU A 56 18.07 -1.02 1.31
N GLU A 57 17.82 -1.69 2.44
CA GLU A 57 17.97 -3.13 2.51
C GLU A 57 16.75 -3.79 1.88
N TYR A 58 16.95 -4.40 0.74
CA TYR A 58 15.90 -5.17 0.09
C TYR A 58 15.70 -6.51 0.80
N LYS A 59 14.67 -6.58 1.64
CA LYS A 59 14.17 -7.86 2.18
C LYS A 59 13.17 -8.45 1.20
N ARG A 60 13.49 -9.62 0.64
CA ARG A 60 12.52 -10.35 -0.17
C ARG A 60 11.29 -10.64 0.66
N PRO A 61 10.09 -10.28 0.18
CA PRO A 61 8.86 -10.64 0.86
C PRO A 61 8.75 -12.16 0.96
N LYS A 62 8.35 -12.64 2.15
CA LYS A 62 8.18 -14.08 2.39
C LYS A 62 6.80 -14.56 2.00
N PHE A 63 5.80 -13.67 2.06
CA PHE A 63 4.42 -13.99 1.76
C PHE A 63 3.70 -12.80 1.08
N TYR A 64 2.53 -13.07 0.54
CA TYR A 64 1.63 -12.10 -0.08
C TYR A 64 0.21 -12.32 0.40
N VAL A 65 -0.64 -11.31 0.19
CA VAL A 65 -2.06 -11.34 0.52
C VAL A 65 -2.85 -11.26 -0.77
N GLU A 66 -3.81 -12.16 -0.95
CA GLU A 66 -4.72 -12.19 -2.08
C GLU A 66 -6.16 -12.30 -1.59
N TYR A 67 -7.12 -11.92 -2.42
CA TYR A 67 -8.53 -11.99 -2.10
C TYR A 67 -9.26 -12.88 -3.09
N GLN A 68 -10.26 -13.61 -2.58
CA GLN A 68 -11.15 -14.35 -3.44
C GLN A 68 -12.06 -13.37 -4.18
N PRO A 69 -12.33 -13.60 -5.49
CA PRO A 69 -13.27 -12.78 -6.22
C PRO A 69 -14.64 -12.79 -5.57
N VAL A 70 -15.20 -11.61 -5.35
CA VAL A 70 -16.55 -11.45 -4.86
C VAL A 70 -17.53 -11.83 -5.99
N LYS A 71 -18.21 -12.96 -5.84
CA LYS A 71 -19.17 -13.48 -6.84
C LYS A 71 -20.60 -13.01 -6.60
N GLU A 72 -20.88 -12.51 -5.42
CA GLU A 72 -22.19 -12.07 -4.98
C GLU A 72 -22.43 -10.61 -5.33
N SER A 73 -23.67 -10.30 -5.74
CA SER A 73 -24.10 -8.91 -5.92
C SER A 73 -24.71 -8.41 -4.62
N TYR A 74 -24.06 -7.46 -3.99
CA TYR A 74 -24.54 -6.85 -2.76
C TYR A 74 -25.33 -5.57 -3.02
N ARG A 75 -26.26 -5.28 -2.12
CA ARG A 75 -27.01 -4.04 -2.06
C ARG A 75 -26.62 -3.21 -0.85
N VAL A 76 -26.96 -1.96 -0.89
CA VAL A 76 -26.79 -1.05 0.24
C VAL A 76 -27.48 -1.61 1.49
N ASN A 77 -26.78 -1.57 2.60
CA ASN A 77 -27.08 -2.14 3.93
C ASN A 77 -26.97 -3.68 4.04
N ASP A 78 -26.53 -4.37 3.00
CA ASP A 78 -26.19 -5.79 3.12
C ASP A 78 -24.91 -5.98 3.95
N ASN A 79 -24.80 -7.14 4.59
CA ASN A 79 -23.56 -7.59 5.22
C ASN A 79 -22.68 -8.22 4.15
N ILE A 80 -21.55 -7.60 3.89
CA ILE A 80 -20.57 -8.06 2.91
C ILE A 80 -19.55 -8.92 3.64
N LYS A 81 -19.29 -10.11 3.09
CA LYS A 81 -18.26 -11.03 3.56
C LYS A 81 -17.14 -11.12 2.51
N ILE A 82 -15.93 -10.78 2.92
CA ILE A 82 -14.72 -10.87 2.09
C ILE A 82 -13.81 -11.93 2.68
N THR A 83 -13.34 -12.82 1.82
CA THR A 83 -12.34 -13.83 2.19
C THR A 83 -11.01 -13.47 1.56
N GLY A 84 -10.00 -13.28 2.40
CA GLY A 84 -8.61 -13.12 1.98
C GLY A 84 -7.78 -14.35 2.35
N ASN A 85 -6.60 -14.45 1.75
CA ASN A 85 -5.64 -15.53 1.98
C ASN A 85 -4.23 -14.94 2.08
N ALA A 86 -3.49 -15.33 3.10
CA ALA A 86 -2.08 -15.03 3.27
C ALA A 86 -1.25 -16.28 2.95
N LYS A 87 -0.42 -16.20 1.90
CA LYS A 87 0.31 -17.33 1.36
C LYS A 87 1.79 -17.01 1.16
N ALA A 88 2.66 -17.88 1.63
CA ALA A 88 4.09 -17.75 1.42
C ALA A 88 4.45 -18.01 -0.05
N TYR A 89 5.46 -17.31 -0.56
CA TYR A 89 6.01 -17.58 -1.90
C TYR A 89 6.57 -19.01 -2.03
N ALA A 90 6.92 -19.63 -0.93
CA ALA A 90 7.31 -21.06 -0.89
C ALA A 90 6.12 -22.02 -0.98
N GLY A 91 4.87 -21.53 -1.03
CA GLY A 91 3.65 -22.31 -1.18
C GLY A 91 2.95 -22.67 0.14
N ASN A 92 3.56 -22.42 1.28
CA ASN A 92 2.96 -22.69 2.59
C ASN A 92 1.93 -21.62 2.96
N ASN A 93 0.91 -21.99 3.71
CA ASN A 93 -0.06 -21.07 4.26
C ASN A 93 0.52 -20.31 5.46
N ILE A 94 0.09 -19.08 5.68
CA ILE A 94 0.48 -18.26 6.84
C ILE A 94 -0.63 -18.40 7.89
N ASP A 95 -0.40 -19.24 8.88
CA ASP A 95 -1.34 -19.49 9.99
C ASP A 95 -1.08 -18.54 11.17
N GLY A 96 -2.15 -18.17 11.88
CA GLY A 96 -2.09 -17.40 13.12
C GLY A 96 -1.62 -15.95 12.95
N ALA A 97 -1.47 -15.44 11.71
CA ALA A 97 -1.10 -14.06 11.46
C ALA A 97 -2.20 -13.08 11.89
N LEU A 98 -1.79 -11.96 12.47
CA LEU A 98 -2.70 -10.88 12.83
C LEU A 98 -3.08 -10.08 11.58
N VAL A 99 -4.37 -9.99 11.31
CA VAL A 99 -4.94 -9.22 10.21
C VAL A 99 -5.61 -7.98 10.79
N LYS A 100 -5.06 -6.81 10.56
CA LYS A 100 -5.73 -5.53 10.82
C LYS A 100 -6.38 -5.05 9.54
N TYR A 101 -7.62 -4.61 9.61
CA TYR A 101 -8.32 -4.13 8.44
C TYR A 101 -9.05 -2.83 8.69
N ARG A 102 -9.24 -2.06 7.64
CA ARG A 102 -10.12 -0.91 7.57
C ARG A 102 -10.91 -0.92 6.26
N VAL A 103 -12.14 -0.45 6.33
CA VAL A 103 -13.04 -0.35 5.19
C VAL A 103 -13.34 1.11 4.93
N VAL A 104 -12.99 1.59 3.78
CA VAL A 104 -13.22 2.97 3.34
C VAL A 104 -14.28 2.98 2.25
N ARG A 105 -15.33 3.78 2.45
CA ARG A 105 -16.38 4.00 1.46
C ARG A 105 -16.04 5.20 0.60
N GLU A 106 -16.08 5.02 -0.71
CA GLU A 106 -15.92 6.06 -1.72
C GLU A 106 -17.16 6.12 -2.62
N PRO A 107 -17.96 7.21 -2.57
CA PRO A 107 -19.11 7.35 -3.46
C PRO A 107 -18.65 7.65 -4.89
N ARG A 108 -19.31 7.01 -5.88
CA ARG A 108 -19.07 7.23 -7.30
C ARG A 108 -20.39 7.40 -8.04
N LEU A 109 -20.46 8.40 -8.92
CA LEU A 109 -21.64 8.62 -9.76
C LEU A 109 -21.47 7.94 -11.11
N LEU A 110 -22.40 7.05 -11.46
CA LEU A 110 -22.47 6.46 -12.80
C LEU A 110 -22.95 7.47 -13.85
N TYR A 111 -23.82 8.38 -13.45
CA TYR A 111 -24.50 9.34 -14.31
C TYR A 111 -24.28 10.78 -13.84
N PRO A 112 -23.07 11.36 -14.03
CA PRO A 112 -22.73 12.71 -13.54
C PRO A 112 -23.65 13.81 -14.08
N TRP A 113 -24.26 13.61 -15.27
CA TRP A 113 -25.19 14.59 -15.85
C TRP A 113 -26.49 14.76 -15.05
N LEU A 114 -26.88 13.80 -14.21
CA LEU A 114 -28.01 13.95 -13.31
C LEU A 114 -27.79 15.06 -12.28
N CYS A 115 -26.53 15.40 -11.99
CA CYS A 115 -26.19 16.48 -11.08
C CYS A 115 -26.69 17.85 -11.57
N TRP A 116 -26.92 18.03 -12.86
CA TRP A 116 -27.50 19.27 -13.39
C TRP A 116 -28.91 19.52 -12.87
N LYS A 117 -29.65 18.45 -12.60
CA LYS A 117 -31.00 18.55 -12.04
C LYS A 117 -31.01 18.59 -10.51
N TRP A 118 -30.10 17.90 -9.86
CA TRP A 118 -30.14 17.64 -8.42
C TRP A 118 -29.02 18.31 -7.62
N GLY A 119 -28.06 18.97 -8.31
CA GLY A 119 -26.85 19.55 -7.73
C GLY A 119 -25.73 18.52 -7.54
N TRP A 120 -24.50 19.02 -7.43
CA TRP A 120 -23.31 18.20 -7.17
C TRP A 120 -23.26 17.84 -5.69
N PRO A 121 -23.25 16.54 -5.33
CA PRO A 121 -23.08 16.12 -3.93
C PRO A 121 -21.65 16.34 -3.48
N GLN A 122 -21.46 16.55 -2.19
CA GLN A 122 -20.14 16.42 -1.58
C GLN A 122 -19.86 14.91 -1.45
N MET A 123 -18.88 14.44 -2.19
CA MET A 123 -18.42 13.05 -2.13
C MET A 123 -17.09 13.02 -1.37
N GLN A 124 -17.09 12.37 -0.23
CA GLN A 124 -15.90 12.23 0.61
C GLN A 124 -15.65 10.75 0.91
N GLU A 125 -14.39 10.39 0.85
CA GLU A 125 -13.97 9.11 1.41
C GLU A 125 -14.23 9.10 2.91
N GLN A 126 -14.78 8.00 3.42
CA GLN A 126 -15.06 7.83 4.83
C GLN A 126 -14.76 6.40 5.25
N GLU A 127 -13.96 6.26 6.30
CA GLU A 127 -13.83 4.98 6.99
C GLU A 127 -15.15 4.63 7.68
N ILE A 128 -15.67 3.43 7.39
CA ILE A 128 -16.97 2.96 7.92
C ILE A 128 -16.82 1.78 8.86
N ALA A 129 -15.72 1.06 8.79
CA ALA A 129 -15.40 -0.05 9.67
C ALA A 129 -13.91 -0.28 9.76
N HIS A 130 -13.47 -0.78 10.90
CA HIS A 130 -12.13 -1.33 11.11
C HIS A 130 -12.20 -2.46 12.14
N GLY A 131 -11.16 -3.27 12.18
CA GLY A 131 -11.10 -4.36 13.14
C GLY A 131 -9.86 -5.22 12.96
N GLU A 132 -9.86 -6.32 13.69
CA GLU A 132 -8.79 -7.31 13.68
C GLU A 132 -9.37 -8.70 13.44
N ALA A 133 -8.64 -9.53 12.73
CA ALA A 133 -8.91 -10.95 12.52
C ALA A 133 -7.61 -11.74 12.62
N LYS A 134 -7.68 -13.06 12.56
CA LYS A 134 -6.50 -13.93 12.47
C LYS A 134 -6.65 -14.85 11.28
N THR A 135 -5.54 -15.18 10.65
CA THR A 135 -5.52 -16.22 9.63
C THR A 135 -5.74 -17.58 10.27
N LYS A 136 -6.48 -18.45 9.57
CA LYS A 136 -6.73 -19.84 9.93
C LYS A 136 -5.55 -20.72 9.48
N GLU A 137 -5.56 -22.01 9.83
CA GLU A 137 -4.53 -23.00 9.44
C GLU A 137 -4.33 -23.09 7.91
N ASP A 138 -5.37 -22.81 7.13
CA ASP A 138 -5.33 -22.76 5.67
C ASP A 138 -4.86 -21.40 5.11
N GLY A 139 -4.44 -20.47 5.99
CA GLY A 139 -4.03 -19.11 5.64
C GLY A 139 -5.18 -18.16 5.33
N THR A 140 -6.44 -18.61 5.38
CA THR A 140 -7.59 -17.76 5.08
C THR A 140 -7.98 -16.88 6.26
N PHE A 141 -8.55 -15.72 5.97
CA PHE A 141 -9.20 -14.84 6.94
C PHE A 141 -10.48 -14.26 6.36
N GLU A 142 -11.39 -13.87 7.24
CA GLU A 142 -12.70 -13.34 6.84
C GLU A 142 -12.91 -11.95 7.44
N ILE A 143 -13.41 -11.03 6.62
CA ILE A 143 -13.80 -9.69 7.01
C ILE A 143 -15.27 -9.53 6.72
N VAL A 144 -16.03 -9.11 7.72
CA VAL A 144 -17.48 -8.87 7.58
C VAL A 144 -17.76 -7.43 7.97
N PHE A 145 -18.48 -6.72 7.12
CA PHE A 145 -18.92 -5.35 7.39
C PHE A 145 -20.26 -5.07 6.70
N THR A 146 -20.97 -4.05 7.20
CA THR A 146 -22.24 -3.62 6.59
C THR A 146 -21.96 -2.53 5.57
N ALA A 147 -22.59 -2.63 4.38
CA ALA A 147 -22.48 -1.66 3.29
C ALA A 147 -23.26 -0.37 3.59
N ILE A 148 -22.77 0.44 4.51
CA ILE A 148 -23.43 1.68 4.94
C ILE A 148 -23.28 2.76 3.85
N PRO A 149 -24.40 3.26 3.24
CA PRO A 149 -24.34 4.27 2.19
C PRO A 149 -23.96 5.65 2.73
N ASP A 150 -23.57 6.54 1.84
CA ASP A 150 -23.49 7.95 2.16
C ASP A 150 -24.88 8.59 2.08
N LYS A 151 -25.37 9.06 3.24
CA LYS A 151 -26.70 9.71 3.32
C LYS A 151 -26.71 11.11 2.70
N GLN A 152 -25.54 11.72 2.48
CA GLN A 152 -25.43 13.04 1.84
C GLN A 152 -25.59 12.94 0.32
N VAL A 153 -25.35 11.76 -0.25
CA VAL A 153 -25.53 11.50 -1.67
C VAL A 153 -26.98 11.03 -1.93
N ARG A 154 -27.71 11.81 -2.71
CA ARG A 154 -29.12 11.52 -3.04
C ARG A 154 -29.25 10.23 -3.84
N LYS A 155 -30.25 9.40 -3.50
CA LYS A 155 -30.53 8.13 -4.19
C LYS A 155 -30.92 8.31 -5.66
N GLU A 156 -31.53 9.45 -5.97
CA GLU A 156 -31.98 9.82 -7.34
C GLU A 156 -30.79 10.01 -8.30
N LEU A 157 -29.59 10.21 -7.77
CA LEU A 157 -28.35 10.26 -8.56
C LEU A 157 -27.81 8.86 -8.90
N GLU A 158 -28.48 7.81 -8.44
CA GLU A 158 -28.08 6.40 -8.60
C GLU A 158 -26.58 6.17 -8.27
N PRO A 159 -26.13 6.55 -7.07
CA PRO A 159 -24.74 6.40 -6.71
C PRO A 159 -24.34 4.93 -6.59
N VAL A 160 -23.08 4.65 -6.94
CA VAL A 160 -22.36 3.43 -6.57
C VAL A 160 -21.44 3.78 -5.42
N PHE A 161 -21.38 2.93 -4.44
CA PHE A 161 -20.46 3.04 -3.32
C PHE A 161 -19.37 1.97 -3.48
N ASP A 162 -18.15 2.42 -3.69
CA ASP A 162 -16.99 1.54 -3.73
C ASP A 162 -16.45 1.40 -2.30
N TYR A 163 -16.48 0.19 -1.76
CA TYR A 163 -15.92 -0.14 -0.45
C TYR A 163 -14.53 -0.71 -0.67
N LYS A 164 -13.53 0.08 -0.33
CA LYS A 164 -12.12 -0.32 -0.38
C LYS A 164 -11.74 -0.95 0.95
N ILE A 165 -11.41 -2.23 0.94
CA ILE A 165 -10.94 -3.00 2.08
C ILE A 165 -9.42 -3.03 2.02
N ILE A 166 -8.77 -2.44 3.01
CA ILE A 166 -7.32 -2.39 3.15
C ILE A 166 -6.96 -3.24 4.36
N THR A 167 -6.03 -4.16 4.18
CA THR A 167 -5.56 -5.03 5.25
C THR A 167 -4.05 -4.98 5.41
N ASP A 168 -3.61 -5.10 6.65
CA ASP A 168 -2.22 -5.32 7.03
C ASP A 168 -2.14 -6.65 7.77
N VAL A 169 -1.49 -7.62 7.15
CA VAL A 169 -1.30 -8.96 7.70
C VAL A 169 0.11 -9.06 8.27
N THR A 170 0.22 -9.34 9.57
CA THR A 170 1.50 -9.48 10.27
C THR A 170 1.68 -10.92 10.70
N ASP A 171 2.73 -11.58 10.21
CA ASP A 171 3.05 -12.95 10.57
C ASP A 171 3.64 -13.05 12.00
N LEU A 172 3.83 -14.28 12.49
CA LEU A 172 4.40 -14.54 13.81
C LEU A 172 5.86 -14.06 13.96
N ASN A 173 6.55 -13.79 12.84
CA ASN A 173 7.92 -13.28 12.83
C ASN A 173 7.96 -11.73 12.75
N GLY A 174 6.81 -11.06 12.74
CA GLY A 174 6.70 -9.60 12.67
C GLY A 174 6.82 -9.03 11.26
N GLU A 175 6.82 -9.85 10.20
CA GLU A 175 6.75 -9.36 8.84
C GLU A 175 5.31 -8.95 8.51
N THR A 176 5.12 -7.71 8.01
CA THR A 176 3.81 -7.19 7.62
C THR A 176 3.70 -7.06 6.11
N ARG A 177 2.57 -7.50 5.57
CA ARG A 177 2.19 -7.35 4.16
C ARG A 177 0.81 -6.76 4.06
N SER A 178 0.68 -5.73 3.22
CA SER A 178 -0.60 -5.09 2.95
C SER A 178 -1.26 -5.73 1.73
N GLY A 179 -2.59 -5.78 1.76
CA GLY A 179 -3.42 -6.17 0.64
C GLY A 179 -4.63 -5.25 0.55
N GLU A 180 -5.19 -5.10 -0.64
CA GLU A 180 -6.41 -4.33 -0.84
C GLU A 180 -7.35 -5.03 -1.82
N THR A 181 -8.65 -4.81 -1.62
CA THR A 181 -9.71 -5.22 -2.55
C THR A 181 -10.84 -4.21 -2.48
N THR A 182 -11.68 -4.18 -3.52
CA THR A 182 -12.80 -3.24 -3.60
C THR A 182 -14.07 -4.00 -3.95
N VAL A 183 -15.18 -3.63 -3.29
CA VAL A 183 -16.51 -4.12 -3.59
C VAL A 183 -17.40 -2.94 -3.93
N SER A 184 -18.01 -2.98 -5.11
CA SER A 184 -18.94 -1.95 -5.55
C SER A 184 -20.37 -2.35 -5.22
N VAL A 185 -21.12 -1.45 -4.61
CA VAL A 185 -22.49 -1.67 -4.15
C VAL A 185 -23.38 -0.52 -4.59
N ALA A 186 -24.57 -0.82 -5.03
CA ALA A 186 -25.58 0.17 -5.41
C ALA A 186 -26.92 -0.10 -4.72
N TYR A 187 -27.87 0.85 -4.85
CA TYR A 187 -29.25 0.66 -4.38
C TYR A 187 -30.01 -0.38 -5.21
N LYS A 188 -29.66 -0.52 -6.49
CA LYS A 188 -30.16 -1.57 -7.39
C LYS A 188 -29.02 -2.55 -7.69
N SER A 189 -29.34 -3.80 -7.96
CA SER A 189 -28.30 -4.78 -8.36
C SER A 189 -27.56 -4.27 -9.59
N LEU A 190 -26.24 -4.23 -9.50
CA LEU A 190 -25.37 -4.00 -10.67
C LEU A 190 -25.34 -5.33 -11.45
N GLN A 191 -25.97 -5.36 -12.62
CA GLN A 191 -25.89 -6.48 -13.56
C GLN A 191 -24.68 -6.31 -14.47
#